data_c82de965fe4b4f7da4b25b56e60d1cab
#
_entry.id   c82de965fe4b4f7da4b25b56e60d1cab
#
_cell.length_a   1.000
_cell.length_b   1.000
_cell.length_c   1.000
_cell.angle_alpha   90.00
_cell.angle_beta   90.00
_cell.angle_gamma   90.00
#
_symmetry.space_group_name_H-M   'P 1'
#
loop_
_entity.id
_entity.type
_entity.pdbx_description
1 polymer ?
#
loop_
_entity_poly.entity_id
_entity_poly.type
_entity_poly.pdbx_seq_one_letter_code
_entity_poly.pdbx_strand_id
1 'polypeptide(L)'
;MNHTFKGYLIEFFIVFIGIAASFFIDAAVKKNEKVQLKNVLLEEFLLKVEEDIEQLQNIQEILARCKDSSDILIDDFYNQTLSEDNLANEYLYLSQNMGISFYPQNGLYEQLLESGKIELIVSSELRILLSTIYEHYEDRNSALTRTLDDFFLTSFTNVANDIIVFSQSSSENQIIYSGTRVKTYDISSSYYTSRDIPAFYSESQNLIRFYADLMDNYAKGFKELKLLIKEELRFQS
;
A
#
# COMPACT_ATOMS: atom_id res chain seq x y z
N MET A 1 44.51 -56.56 -32.53
CA MET A 1 44.49 -55.66 -31.33
C MET A 1 43.64 -54.36 -31.45
N ASN A 2 43.10 -54.06 -32.63
CA ASN A 2 42.34 -52.77 -32.81
C ASN A 2 40.82 -52.87 -32.62
N HIS A 3 40.25 -54.08 -32.60
CA HIS A 3 38.78 -54.25 -32.50
C HIS A 3 38.25 -54.06 -31.07
N THR A 4 38.97 -54.44 -30.04
CA THR A 4 38.60 -54.35 -28.65
C THR A 4 38.65 -52.86 -28.12
N PHE A 5 39.64 -52.08 -28.54
CA PHE A 5 39.77 -50.69 -28.14
C PHE A 5 38.66 -49.84 -28.71
N LYS A 6 38.26 -50.04 -29.98
CA LYS A 6 37.11 -49.38 -30.59
C LYS A 6 35.79 -49.72 -29.87
N GLY A 7 35.61 -50.96 -29.44
CA GLY A 7 34.44 -51.38 -28.66
C GLY A 7 34.32 -50.62 -27.32
N TYR A 8 35.39 -50.56 -26.54
CA TYR A 8 35.41 -49.83 -25.27
C TYR A 8 35.19 -48.32 -25.46
N LEU A 9 35.68 -47.75 -26.55
CA LEU A 9 35.48 -46.33 -26.85
C LEU A 9 34.01 -46.03 -27.19
N ILE A 10 33.34 -46.93 -27.92
CA ILE A 10 31.91 -46.82 -28.21
C ILE A 10 31.07 -46.95 -26.93
N GLU A 11 31.37 -47.95 -26.10
CA GLU A 11 30.69 -48.12 -24.80
C GLU A 11 30.86 -46.92 -23.89
N PHE A 12 32.08 -46.35 -23.81
CA PHE A 12 32.35 -45.14 -23.07
C PHE A 12 31.47 -43.95 -23.56
N PHE A 13 31.41 -43.75 -24.88
CA PHE A 13 30.58 -42.66 -25.43
C PHE A 13 29.10 -42.89 -25.20
N ILE A 14 28.60 -44.13 -25.27
CA ILE A 14 27.19 -44.41 -24.97
C ILE A 14 26.87 -44.08 -23.53
N VAL A 15 27.70 -44.50 -22.59
CA VAL A 15 27.51 -44.19 -21.16
C VAL A 15 27.63 -42.68 -20.90
N PHE A 16 28.65 -42.03 -21.49
CA PHE A 16 28.86 -40.60 -21.36
C PHE A 16 27.69 -39.80 -21.89
N ILE A 17 27.16 -40.13 -23.08
CA ILE A 17 25.98 -39.47 -23.67
C ILE A 17 24.76 -39.71 -22.78
N GLY A 18 24.57 -40.93 -22.27
CA GLY A 18 23.47 -41.23 -21.34
C GLY A 18 23.49 -40.40 -20.08
N ILE A 19 24.66 -40.26 -19.44
CA ILE A 19 24.85 -39.44 -18.27
C ILE A 19 24.63 -37.97 -18.62
N ALA A 20 25.23 -37.47 -19.69
CA ALA A 20 25.07 -36.08 -20.12
C ALA A 20 23.59 -35.74 -20.43
N ALA A 21 22.89 -36.62 -21.16
CA ALA A 21 21.46 -36.47 -21.45
C ALA A 21 20.61 -36.45 -20.18
N SER A 22 20.94 -37.32 -19.19
CA SER A 22 20.27 -37.34 -17.90
C SER A 22 20.42 -36.01 -17.15
N PHE A 23 21.62 -35.40 -17.12
CA PHE A 23 21.85 -34.10 -16.52
C PHE A 23 21.11 -32.97 -17.24
N PHE A 24 21.06 -32.99 -18.57
CA PHE A 24 20.31 -32.00 -19.36
C PHE A 24 18.81 -32.08 -19.09
N ILE A 25 18.26 -33.32 -19.04
CA ILE A 25 16.84 -33.54 -18.74
C ILE A 25 16.52 -33.03 -17.31
N ASP A 26 17.33 -33.42 -16.32
CA ASP A 26 17.13 -32.99 -14.92
C ASP A 26 17.21 -31.47 -14.78
N ALA A 27 18.17 -30.81 -15.42
CA ALA A 27 18.29 -29.38 -15.46
C ALA A 27 17.07 -28.70 -16.12
N ALA A 28 16.56 -29.25 -17.22
CA ALA A 28 15.37 -28.74 -17.90
C ALA A 28 14.11 -28.89 -17.04
N VAL A 29 13.92 -30.02 -16.37
CA VAL A 29 12.80 -30.28 -15.46
C VAL A 29 12.84 -29.28 -14.30
N LYS A 30 13.99 -29.16 -13.62
CA LYS A 30 14.16 -28.24 -12.52
C LYS A 30 13.94 -26.77 -12.91
N LYS A 31 14.37 -26.39 -14.11
CA LYS A 31 14.11 -25.05 -14.63
C LYS A 31 12.61 -24.82 -14.83
N ASN A 32 11.92 -25.80 -15.43
CA ASN A 32 10.48 -25.72 -15.67
C ASN A 32 9.68 -25.63 -14.35
N GLU A 33 10.03 -26.45 -13.36
CA GLU A 33 9.42 -26.39 -12.03
C GLU A 33 9.58 -25.01 -11.37
N LYS A 34 10.76 -24.40 -11.47
CA LYS A 34 11.00 -23.05 -10.94
C LYS A 34 10.16 -22.00 -11.65
N VAL A 35 10.04 -22.10 -12.97
CA VAL A 35 9.21 -21.18 -13.77
C VAL A 35 7.73 -21.34 -13.41
N GLN A 36 7.24 -22.56 -13.28
CA GLN A 36 5.86 -22.82 -12.86
C GLN A 36 5.59 -22.23 -11.48
N LEU A 37 6.49 -22.44 -10.52
CA LEU A 37 6.33 -21.89 -9.18
C LEU A 37 6.35 -20.36 -9.17
N LYS A 38 7.22 -19.72 -9.99
CA LYS A 38 7.21 -18.28 -10.20
C LYS A 38 5.85 -17.80 -10.75
N ASN A 39 5.30 -18.51 -11.74
CA ASN A 39 4.02 -18.14 -12.33
C ASN A 39 2.87 -18.21 -11.30
N VAL A 40 2.82 -19.28 -10.51
CA VAL A 40 1.84 -19.41 -9.43
C VAL A 40 1.94 -18.23 -8.44
N LEU A 41 3.17 -17.87 -8.03
CA LEU A 41 3.37 -16.74 -7.14
C LEU A 41 2.94 -15.39 -7.78
N LEU A 42 3.18 -15.20 -9.08
CA LEU A 42 2.74 -14.00 -9.78
C LEU A 42 1.21 -13.93 -9.94
N GLU A 43 0.54 -15.09 -10.13
CA GLU A 43 -0.93 -15.17 -10.15
C GLU A 43 -1.52 -14.81 -8.78
N GLU A 44 -0.97 -15.35 -7.70
CA GLU A 44 -1.36 -14.98 -6.32
C GLU A 44 -1.09 -13.50 -6.05
N PHE A 45 0.05 -12.99 -6.53
CA PHE A 45 0.41 -11.59 -6.41
C PHE A 45 -0.60 -10.66 -7.09
N LEU A 46 -1.10 -11.06 -8.26
CA LEU A 46 -2.09 -10.31 -9.01
C LEU A 46 -3.39 -10.13 -8.20
N LEU A 47 -3.82 -11.16 -7.48
CA LEU A 47 -4.99 -11.08 -6.61
C LEU A 47 -4.76 -10.10 -5.44
N LYS A 48 -3.58 -10.13 -4.83
CA LYS A 48 -3.24 -9.21 -3.75
C LYS A 48 -3.14 -7.75 -4.21
N VAL A 49 -2.61 -7.51 -5.38
CA VAL A 49 -2.61 -6.19 -6.02
C VAL A 49 -4.03 -5.65 -6.25
N GLU A 50 -4.98 -6.53 -6.59
CA GLU A 50 -6.39 -6.13 -6.75
C GLU A 50 -7.01 -5.71 -5.40
N GLU A 51 -6.75 -6.46 -4.33
CA GLU A 51 -7.17 -6.11 -2.97
C GLU A 51 -6.54 -4.78 -2.50
N ASP A 52 -5.25 -4.57 -2.77
CA ASP A 52 -4.55 -3.33 -2.43
C ASP A 52 -5.11 -2.12 -3.21
N ILE A 53 -5.47 -2.30 -4.47
CA ILE A 53 -6.13 -1.24 -5.28
C ILE A 53 -7.48 -0.86 -4.67
N GLU A 54 -8.29 -1.82 -4.22
CA GLU A 54 -9.58 -1.54 -3.58
C GLU A 54 -9.38 -0.80 -2.25
N GLN A 55 -8.41 -1.22 -1.44
CA GLN A 55 -8.07 -0.50 -0.20
C GLN A 55 -7.63 0.94 -0.48
N LEU A 56 -6.78 1.15 -1.50
CA LEU A 56 -6.32 2.48 -1.90
C LEU A 56 -7.47 3.39 -2.33
N GLN A 57 -8.43 2.88 -3.10
CA GLN A 57 -9.59 3.67 -3.51
C GLN A 57 -10.38 4.18 -2.31
N ASN A 58 -10.64 3.32 -1.35
CA ASN A 58 -11.30 3.70 -0.10
C ASN A 58 -10.53 4.79 0.66
N ILE A 59 -9.21 4.64 0.77
CA ILE A 59 -8.35 5.61 1.46
C ILE A 59 -8.36 6.96 0.72
N GLN A 60 -8.28 6.96 -0.61
CA GLN A 60 -8.33 8.17 -1.41
C GLN A 60 -9.65 8.93 -1.24
N GLU A 61 -10.79 8.23 -1.17
CA GLU A 61 -12.10 8.84 -0.90
C GLU A 61 -12.14 9.48 0.50
N ILE A 62 -11.62 8.78 1.52
CA ILE A 62 -11.56 9.30 2.89
C ILE A 62 -10.65 10.53 2.96
N LEU A 63 -9.47 10.50 2.35
CA LEU A 63 -8.54 11.63 2.32
C LEU A 63 -9.12 12.84 1.58
N ALA A 64 -9.82 12.63 0.47
CA ALA A 64 -10.52 13.69 -0.25
C ALA A 64 -11.57 14.36 0.66
N ARG A 65 -12.37 13.57 1.39
CA ARG A 65 -13.36 14.11 2.32
C ARG A 65 -12.71 14.81 3.53
N CYS A 66 -11.57 14.29 4.04
CA CYS A 66 -10.79 14.97 5.08
C CYS A 66 -10.27 16.34 4.62
N LYS A 67 -9.81 16.41 3.35
CA LYS A 67 -9.40 17.68 2.74
C LYS A 67 -10.57 18.67 2.69
N ASP A 68 -11.73 18.24 2.22
CA ASP A 68 -12.93 19.08 2.16
C ASP A 68 -13.34 19.56 3.57
N SER A 69 -13.31 18.68 4.58
CA SER A 69 -13.58 19.06 5.97
C SER A 69 -12.60 20.13 6.47
N SER A 70 -11.32 19.97 6.16
CA SER A 70 -10.31 20.93 6.60
C SER A 70 -10.47 22.28 5.89
N ASP A 71 -10.82 22.30 4.60
CA ASP A 71 -11.13 23.52 3.84
C ASP A 71 -12.34 24.26 4.45
N ILE A 72 -13.41 23.52 4.76
CA ILE A 72 -14.63 24.06 5.40
C ILE A 72 -14.31 24.65 6.78
N LEU A 73 -13.54 23.97 7.59
CA LEU A 73 -13.17 24.41 8.94
C LEU A 73 -12.24 25.63 8.93
N ILE A 74 -11.31 25.71 7.97
CA ILE A 74 -10.47 26.90 7.76
C ILE A 74 -11.33 28.09 7.34
N ASP A 75 -12.23 27.91 6.39
CA ASP A 75 -13.13 28.97 5.94
C ASP A 75 -14.02 29.47 7.07
N ASP A 76 -14.62 28.55 7.84
CA ASP A 76 -15.45 28.90 9.00
C ASP A 76 -14.68 29.65 10.08
N PHE A 77 -13.44 29.27 10.35
CA PHE A 77 -12.64 29.97 11.35
C PHE A 77 -12.51 31.48 11.07
N TYR A 78 -12.44 31.87 9.81
CA TYR A 78 -12.33 33.27 9.41
C TYR A 78 -13.69 33.97 9.21
N ASN A 79 -14.70 33.23 8.76
CA ASN A 79 -15.97 33.81 8.31
C ASN A 79 -17.14 33.51 9.26
N GLN A 80 -17.00 32.55 10.18
CA GLN A 80 -18.00 32.16 11.18
C GLN A 80 -19.37 31.88 10.57
N THR A 81 -19.37 31.01 9.56
CA THR A 81 -20.55 30.68 8.72
C THR A 81 -21.26 29.41 9.12
N LEU A 82 -20.58 28.49 9.83
CA LEU A 82 -21.16 27.25 10.28
C LEU A 82 -22.02 27.40 11.54
N SER A 83 -23.02 26.53 11.65
CA SER A 83 -23.61 26.24 12.93
C SER A 83 -22.65 25.40 13.79
N GLU A 84 -22.74 25.48 15.11
CA GLU A 84 -21.91 24.66 16.01
C GLU A 84 -22.07 23.14 15.74
N ASP A 85 -23.28 22.70 15.40
CA ASP A 85 -23.51 21.29 15.00
C ASP A 85 -22.71 20.90 13.77
N ASN A 86 -22.68 21.74 12.73
CA ASN A 86 -21.93 21.48 11.52
C ASN A 86 -20.42 21.53 11.78
N LEU A 87 -19.97 22.52 12.55
CA LEU A 87 -18.58 22.63 12.96
C LEU A 87 -18.13 21.36 13.72
N ALA A 88 -18.91 20.89 14.69
CA ALA A 88 -18.63 19.68 15.45
C ALA A 88 -18.58 18.42 14.55
N ASN A 89 -19.48 18.33 13.56
CA ASN A 89 -19.49 17.21 12.62
C ASN A 89 -18.27 17.21 11.68
N GLU A 90 -17.89 18.37 11.12
CA GLU A 90 -16.70 18.47 10.27
C GLU A 90 -15.41 18.19 11.06
N TYR A 91 -15.31 18.73 12.27
CA TYR A 91 -14.18 18.45 13.16
C TYR A 91 -14.09 16.97 13.53
N LEU A 92 -15.23 16.35 13.90
CA LEU A 92 -15.26 14.93 14.22
C LEU A 92 -14.79 14.08 13.03
N TYR A 93 -15.28 14.38 11.84
CA TYR A 93 -14.88 13.65 10.63
C TYR A 93 -13.37 13.76 10.38
N LEU A 94 -12.84 15.00 10.39
CA LEU A 94 -11.42 15.25 10.18
C LEU A 94 -10.56 14.52 11.22
N SER A 95 -10.87 14.71 12.50
CA SER A 95 -10.10 14.16 13.62
C SER A 95 -10.08 12.64 13.67
N GLN A 96 -11.13 11.97 13.17
CA GLN A 96 -11.22 10.51 13.17
C GLN A 96 -10.58 9.85 11.94
N ASN A 97 -10.51 10.55 10.83
CA ASN A 97 -10.19 9.93 9.54
C ASN A 97 -8.86 10.42 8.94
N MET A 98 -8.31 11.57 9.37
CA MET A 98 -7.06 12.08 8.79
C MET A 98 -5.85 11.19 9.03
N GLY A 99 -5.87 10.36 10.07
CA GLY A 99 -4.81 9.40 10.41
C GLY A 99 -4.97 8.02 9.74
N ILE A 100 -5.84 7.90 8.71
CA ILE A 100 -6.01 6.64 7.99
C ILE A 100 -4.70 6.24 7.31
N SER A 101 -4.35 4.96 7.41
CA SER A 101 -3.10 4.43 6.88
C SER A 101 -3.34 3.32 5.87
N PHE A 102 -2.50 3.29 4.83
CA PHE A 102 -2.44 2.22 3.85
C PHE A 102 -1.43 1.16 4.30
N TYR A 103 -1.80 -0.10 4.19
CA TYR A 103 -0.94 -1.24 4.51
C TYR A 103 -0.89 -2.18 3.30
N PRO A 104 0.11 -2.01 2.40
CA PRO A 104 0.26 -2.89 1.25
C PRO A 104 0.58 -4.32 1.69
N GLN A 105 0.09 -5.29 0.93
CA GLN A 105 0.33 -6.71 1.21
C GLN A 105 1.70 -7.12 0.64
N ASN A 106 2.79 -6.85 1.37
CA ASN A 106 4.18 -7.09 0.94
C ASN A 106 4.67 -8.54 1.06
N GLY A 107 3.93 -9.41 1.75
CA GLY A 107 4.39 -10.77 2.08
C GLY A 107 4.76 -11.63 0.87
N LEU A 108 4.06 -11.49 -0.27
CA LEU A 108 4.43 -12.21 -1.51
C LEU A 108 5.71 -11.65 -2.16
N TYR A 109 5.93 -10.33 -2.07
CA TYR A 109 7.16 -9.72 -2.54
C TYR A 109 8.36 -10.21 -1.71
N GLU A 110 8.24 -10.23 -0.40
CA GLU A 110 9.25 -10.77 0.51
C GLU A 110 9.53 -12.26 0.19
N GLN A 111 8.49 -13.06 -0.03
CA GLN A 111 8.63 -14.46 -0.42
C GLN A 111 9.36 -14.64 -1.76
N LEU A 112 9.12 -13.77 -2.75
CA LEU A 112 9.85 -13.77 -4.03
C LEU A 112 11.33 -13.45 -3.84
N LEU A 113 11.66 -12.47 -2.98
CA LEU A 113 13.03 -12.09 -2.63
C LEU A 113 13.76 -13.21 -1.89
N GLU A 114 13.22 -13.68 -0.78
CA GLU A 114 13.86 -14.69 0.08
C GLU A 114 14.09 -16.03 -0.63
N SER A 115 13.16 -16.41 -1.51
CA SER A 115 13.30 -17.63 -2.29
C SER A 115 14.20 -17.50 -3.54
N GLY A 116 14.71 -16.28 -3.82
CA GLY A 116 15.50 -15.98 -5.02
C GLY A 116 14.71 -16.09 -6.34
N LYS A 117 13.38 -16.22 -6.25
CA LYS A 117 12.52 -16.39 -7.45
C LYS A 117 12.32 -15.09 -8.22
N ILE A 118 12.58 -13.95 -7.61
CA ILE A 118 12.53 -12.66 -8.28
C ILE A 118 13.47 -12.60 -9.49
N GLU A 119 14.58 -13.33 -9.46
CA GLU A 119 15.53 -13.44 -10.59
C GLU A 119 14.97 -14.23 -11.78
N LEU A 120 13.90 -15.01 -11.58
CA LEU A 120 13.22 -15.74 -12.65
C LEU A 120 12.23 -14.86 -13.42
N ILE A 121 11.93 -13.67 -12.93
CA ILE A 121 11.14 -12.67 -13.64
C ILE A 121 12.02 -12.11 -14.76
N VAL A 122 11.58 -12.26 -16.00
CA VAL A 122 12.36 -11.83 -17.19
C VAL A 122 12.28 -10.32 -17.35
N SER A 123 11.11 -9.72 -17.11
CA SER A 123 10.92 -8.28 -17.23
C SER A 123 11.71 -7.53 -16.15
N SER A 124 12.71 -6.75 -16.59
CA SER A 124 13.44 -5.85 -15.70
C SER A 124 12.57 -4.72 -15.16
N GLU A 125 11.59 -4.27 -15.97
CA GLU A 125 10.64 -3.24 -15.57
C GLU A 125 9.76 -3.73 -14.42
N LEU A 126 9.27 -4.97 -14.51
CA LEU A 126 8.50 -5.58 -13.43
C LEU A 126 9.32 -5.67 -12.14
N ARG A 127 10.58 -6.11 -12.20
CA ARG A 127 11.44 -6.18 -11.00
C ARG A 127 11.68 -4.80 -10.37
N ILE A 128 11.96 -3.79 -11.20
CA ILE A 128 12.17 -2.41 -10.73
C ILE A 128 10.89 -1.85 -10.10
N LEU A 129 9.74 -2.08 -10.72
CA LEU A 129 8.47 -1.57 -10.20
C LEU A 129 8.08 -2.25 -8.89
N LEU A 130 8.33 -3.56 -8.75
CA LEU A 130 8.15 -4.30 -7.49
C LEU A 130 8.98 -3.66 -6.36
N SER A 131 10.28 -3.45 -6.57
CA SER A 131 11.14 -2.79 -5.59
C SER A 131 10.69 -1.35 -5.30
N THR A 132 10.28 -0.59 -6.33
CA THR A 132 9.79 0.77 -6.15
C THR A 132 8.56 0.83 -5.25
N ILE A 133 7.59 -0.08 -5.44
CA ILE A 133 6.35 -0.10 -4.66
C ILE A 133 6.58 -0.63 -3.24
N TYR A 134 7.24 -1.79 -3.12
CA TYR A 134 7.33 -2.52 -1.84
C TYR A 134 8.55 -2.17 -0.98
N GLU A 135 9.48 -1.36 -1.50
CA GLU A 135 10.60 -0.80 -0.73
C GLU A 135 10.50 0.73 -0.64
N HIS A 136 10.61 1.45 -1.77
CA HIS A 136 10.68 2.91 -1.73
C HIS A 136 9.38 3.59 -1.31
N TYR A 137 8.23 3.14 -1.85
CA TYR A 137 6.96 3.74 -1.45
C TYR A 137 6.59 3.30 -0.03
N GLU A 138 6.92 2.06 0.37
CA GLU A 138 6.66 1.58 1.72
C GLU A 138 7.49 2.32 2.77
N ASP A 139 8.76 2.60 2.53
CA ASP A 139 9.57 3.43 3.41
C ASP A 139 8.96 4.84 3.59
N ARG A 140 8.47 5.44 2.50
CA ARG A 140 7.78 6.74 2.55
C ARG A 140 6.45 6.66 3.27
N ASN A 141 5.68 5.62 3.03
CA ASN A 141 4.41 5.36 3.68
C ASN A 141 4.59 5.25 5.19
N SER A 142 5.52 4.43 5.63
CA SER A 142 5.88 4.28 7.05
C SER A 142 6.33 5.59 7.69
N ALA A 143 7.09 6.42 6.99
CA ALA A 143 7.54 7.71 7.49
C ALA A 143 6.39 8.71 7.62
N LEU A 144 5.53 8.82 6.61
CA LEU A 144 4.38 9.71 6.62
C LEU A 144 3.32 9.28 7.64
N THR A 145 3.06 7.99 7.75
CA THR A 145 2.12 7.45 8.75
C THR A 145 2.56 7.82 10.17
N ARG A 146 3.84 7.65 10.50
CA ARG A 146 4.37 8.08 11.80
C ARG A 146 4.22 9.59 12.01
N THR A 147 4.48 10.38 10.97
CA THR A 147 4.30 11.85 11.05
C THR A 147 2.84 12.23 11.32
N LEU A 148 1.89 11.55 10.67
CA LEU A 148 0.46 11.72 10.90
C LEU A 148 0.07 11.33 12.33
N ASP A 149 0.57 10.20 12.83
CA ASP A 149 0.31 9.74 14.20
C ASP A 149 0.87 10.73 15.23
N ASP A 150 2.11 11.18 15.07
CA ASP A 150 2.77 12.13 15.96
C ASP A 150 2.04 13.49 15.93
N PHE A 151 1.65 13.96 14.76
CA PHE A 151 0.87 15.17 14.60
C PHE A 151 -0.47 15.03 15.30
N PHE A 152 -1.20 13.93 15.08
CA PHE A 152 -2.49 13.71 15.71
C PHE A 152 -2.39 13.74 17.24
N LEU A 153 -1.45 12.99 17.81
CA LEU A 153 -1.25 12.93 19.26
C LEU A 153 -0.87 14.29 19.86
N THR A 154 -0.01 15.05 19.18
CA THR A 154 0.46 16.35 19.67
C THR A 154 -0.63 17.43 19.52
N SER A 155 -1.27 17.49 18.36
CA SER A 155 -2.21 18.54 18.02
C SER A 155 -3.55 18.38 18.73
N PHE A 156 -3.96 17.14 19.01
CA PHE A 156 -5.17 16.87 19.77
C PHE A 156 -5.14 17.55 21.14
N THR A 157 -3.99 17.52 21.80
CA THR A 157 -3.82 18.19 23.11
C THR A 157 -3.89 19.71 23.03
N ASN A 158 -3.43 20.30 21.92
CA ASN A 158 -3.40 21.75 21.74
C ASN A 158 -4.78 22.34 21.44
N VAL A 159 -5.62 21.61 20.71
CA VAL A 159 -6.96 22.09 20.31
C VAL A 159 -8.09 21.56 21.20
N ALA A 160 -7.82 20.55 22.03
CA ALA A 160 -8.83 19.93 22.89
C ALA A 160 -9.46 20.88 23.93
N ASN A 161 -8.81 22.00 24.25
CA ASN A 161 -9.37 23.01 25.14
C ASN A 161 -10.36 23.96 24.43
N ASP A 162 -10.27 24.05 23.11
CA ASP A 162 -11.09 24.98 22.32
C ASP A 162 -12.29 24.27 21.67
N ILE A 163 -12.18 22.95 21.43
CA ILE A 163 -13.27 22.14 20.87
C ILE A 163 -13.22 20.73 21.40
N ILE A 164 -14.29 20.30 22.04
CA ILE A 164 -14.49 18.94 22.53
C ILE A 164 -15.71 18.35 21.83
N VAL A 165 -15.54 17.20 21.18
CA VAL A 165 -16.65 16.50 20.55
C VAL A 165 -16.73 15.09 21.09
N PHE A 166 -17.87 14.77 21.69
CA PHE A 166 -18.20 13.42 22.13
C PHE A 166 -18.96 12.71 21.02
N SER A 167 -18.42 11.58 20.60
CA SER A 167 -19.01 10.76 19.55
C SER A 167 -19.64 9.47 20.12
N GLN A 168 -20.54 8.90 19.34
CA GLN A 168 -21.09 7.56 19.59
C GLN A 168 -21.09 6.73 18.30
N SER A 169 -20.90 5.42 18.43
CA SER A 169 -21.03 4.53 17.28
C SER A 169 -22.46 4.55 16.73
N SER A 170 -22.61 4.62 15.44
CA SER A 170 -23.91 4.66 14.75
C SER A 170 -24.32 3.31 14.15
N SER A 171 -23.49 2.28 14.19
CA SER A 171 -23.78 0.98 13.59
C SER A 171 -23.43 -0.21 14.48
N GLU A 172 -24.22 -1.26 14.37
CA GLU A 172 -23.94 -2.58 14.98
C GLU A 172 -22.85 -3.34 14.21
N ASN A 173 -22.49 -2.92 12.99
CA ASN A 173 -21.47 -3.56 12.16
C ASN A 173 -20.17 -2.74 12.22
N GLN A 174 -19.20 -3.26 12.92
CA GLN A 174 -17.90 -2.67 13.18
C GLN A 174 -16.99 -2.69 11.94
N ILE A 175 -17.04 -1.64 11.13
CA ILE A 175 -15.86 -1.17 10.42
C ILE A 175 -15.27 -0.05 11.27
N ILE A 176 -13.99 -0.16 11.62
CA ILE A 176 -13.32 0.59 12.70
C ILE A 176 -13.46 2.13 12.60
N TYR A 177 -13.73 2.69 11.41
CA TYR A 177 -13.79 4.13 11.18
C TYR A 177 -15.07 4.63 10.53
N SER A 178 -16.06 3.80 10.28
CA SER A 178 -17.33 4.22 9.70
C SER A 178 -18.47 4.12 10.71
N GLY A 179 -19.23 5.19 10.82
CA GLY A 179 -20.47 5.18 11.57
C GLY A 179 -20.39 5.77 12.98
N THR A 180 -19.45 6.67 13.24
CA THR A 180 -19.53 7.56 14.40
C THR A 180 -20.30 8.84 14.05
N ARG A 181 -21.08 9.32 15.00
CA ARG A 181 -21.79 10.58 14.91
C ARG A 181 -21.60 11.39 16.17
N VAL A 182 -21.75 12.69 16.05
CA VAL A 182 -21.72 13.59 17.20
C VAL A 182 -22.86 13.25 18.16
N LYS A 183 -22.54 13.05 19.43
CA LYS A 183 -23.49 12.91 20.52
C LYS A 183 -23.73 14.22 21.24
N THR A 184 -22.65 14.93 21.55
CA THR A 184 -22.63 16.26 22.16
C THR A 184 -21.27 16.88 21.91
N TYR A 185 -21.19 18.20 22.05
CA TYR A 185 -19.95 18.96 21.87
C TYR A 185 -19.90 20.10 22.88
N ASP A 186 -18.70 20.65 23.06
CA ASP A 186 -18.45 21.90 23.79
C ASP A 186 -17.42 22.68 22.98
N ILE A 187 -17.82 23.88 22.53
CA ILE A 187 -16.99 24.78 21.74
C ILE A 187 -16.71 26.00 22.61
N SER A 188 -15.44 26.19 22.94
CA SER A 188 -15.02 27.35 23.78
C SER A 188 -15.28 28.67 23.07
N SER A 189 -15.60 29.69 23.84
CA SER A 189 -15.70 31.09 23.36
C SER A 189 -14.38 31.61 22.77
N SER A 190 -13.24 30.97 23.09
CA SER A 190 -11.90 31.26 22.52
C SER A 190 -11.64 30.60 21.18
N TYR A 191 -12.48 29.69 20.71
CA TYR A 191 -12.27 28.94 19.47
C TYR A 191 -11.85 29.83 18.30
N TYR A 192 -12.61 30.86 17.99
CA TYR A 192 -12.35 31.79 16.87
C TYR A 192 -11.23 32.82 17.15
N THR A 193 -10.63 32.80 18.31
CA THR A 193 -9.51 33.69 18.69
C THR A 193 -8.22 32.90 18.95
N SER A 194 -8.32 31.59 19.09
CA SER A 194 -7.18 30.69 19.28
C SER A 194 -6.29 30.66 18.03
N ARG A 195 -4.99 30.77 18.23
CA ARG A 195 -4.01 30.63 17.11
C ARG A 195 -3.72 29.18 16.78
N ASP A 196 -3.99 28.27 17.69
CA ASP A 196 -3.72 26.84 17.54
C ASP A 196 -4.73 26.19 16.58
N ILE A 197 -5.97 26.68 16.53
CA ILE A 197 -7.03 26.15 15.66
C ILE A 197 -6.69 26.27 14.16
N PRO A 198 -6.45 27.48 13.60
CA PRO A 198 -6.11 27.56 12.17
C PRO A 198 -4.76 26.94 11.84
N ALA A 199 -3.80 26.91 12.80
CA ALA A 199 -2.54 26.22 12.62
C ALA A 199 -2.76 24.69 12.49
N PHE A 200 -3.62 24.13 13.34
CA PHE A 200 -4.00 22.71 13.30
C PHE A 200 -4.66 22.35 11.95
N TYR A 201 -5.64 23.10 11.50
CA TYR A 201 -6.32 22.81 10.24
C TYR A 201 -5.40 22.95 9.03
N SER A 202 -4.55 23.98 9.02
CA SER A 202 -3.58 24.21 7.95
C SER A 202 -2.55 23.08 7.85
N GLU A 203 -2.04 22.62 8.98
CA GLU A 203 -1.08 21.51 9.00
C GLU A 203 -1.75 20.18 8.65
N SER A 204 -2.98 19.94 9.14
CA SER A 204 -3.81 18.80 8.73
C SER A 204 -3.96 18.74 7.22
N GLN A 205 -4.30 19.87 6.57
CA GLN A 205 -4.44 19.98 5.13
C GLN A 205 -3.14 19.65 4.38
N ASN A 206 -1.98 20.13 4.87
CA ASN A 206 -0.69 19.82 4.29
C ASN A 206 -0.36 18.34 4.37
N LEU A 207 -0.55 17.72 5.54
CA LEU A 207 -0.28 16.29 5.74
C LEU A 207 -1.22 15.41 4.91
N ILE A 208 -2.51 15.74 4.88
CA ILE A 208 -3.50 15.03 4.03
C ILE A 208 -3.06 15.10 2.56
N ARG A 209 -2.64 16.27 2.07
CA ARG A 209 -2.18 16.42 0.69
C ARG A 209 -0.95 15.57 0.39
N PHE A 210 0.07 15.60 1.25
CA PHE A 210 1.26 14.77 1.06
C PHE A 210 0.93 13.28 1.06
N TYR A 211 0.02 12.87 1.92
CA TYR A 211 -0.38 11.47 1.98
C TYR A 211 -1.23 11.07 0.77
N ALA A 212 -2.14 11.93 0.32
CA ALA A 212 -2.92 11.71 -0.90
C ALA A 212 -2.02 11.59 -2.14
N ASP A 213 -1.00 12.45 -2.28
CA ASP A 213 -0.02 12.37 -3.37
C ASP A 213 0.74 11.03 -3.36
N LEU A 214 1.06 10.49 -2.19
CA LEU A 214 1.67 9.17 -2.07
C LEU A 214 0.69 8.06 -2.47
N MET A 215 -0.56 8.13 -2.04
CA MET A 215 -1.61 7.16 -2.43
C MET A 215 -1.85 7.16 -3.93
N ASP A 216 -1.79 8.33 -4.58
CA ASP A 216 -1.89 8.45 -6.03
C ASP A 216 -0.71 7.76 -6.76
N ASN A 217 0.49 7.86 -6.20
CA ASN A 217 1.65 7.17 -6.74
C ASN A 217 1.52 5.64 -6.59
N TYR A 218 1.06 5.16 -5.44
CA TYR A 218 0.74 3.74 -5.26
C TYR A 218 -0.31 3.27 -6.27
N ALA A 219 -1.41 4.01 -6.43
CA ALA A 219 -2.49 3.65 -7.34
C ALA A 219 -2.02 3.55 -8.81
N LYS A 220 -1.14 4.45 -9.23
CA LYS A 220 -0.48 4.38 -10.55
C LYS A 220 0.44 3.16 -10.65
N GLY A 221 1.29 2.97 -9.64
CA GLY A 221 2.22 1.85 -9.58
C GLY A 221 1.53 0.50 -9.61
N PHE A 222 0.47 0.31 -8.84
CA PHE A 222 -0.28 -0.96 -8.85
C PHE A 222 -1.01 -1.23 -10.16
N LYS A 223 -1.53 -0.19 -10.83
CA LYS A 223 -2.12 -0.36 -12.17
C LYS A 223 -1.10 -0.83 -13.20
N GLU A 224 0.10 -0.25 -13.17
CA GLU A 224 1.21 -0.64 -14.03
C GLU A 224 1.72 -2.04 -13.66
N LEU A 225 1.88 -2.32 -12.37
CA LEU A 225 2.29 -3.64 -11.86
C LEU A 225 1.36 -4.75 -12.35
N LYS A 226 0.05 -4.53 -12.29
CA LYS A 226 -0.96 -5.45 -12.80
C LYS A 226 -0.79 -5.76 -14.29
N LEU A 227 -0.42 -4.77 -15.11
CA LEU A 227 -0.16 -4.95 -16.54
C LEU A 227 1.11 -5.76 -16.77
N LEU A 228 2.21 -5.39 -16.12
CA LEU A 228 3.50 -6.06 -16.27
C LEU A 228 3.47 -7.52 -15.78
N ILE A 229 2.75 -7.82 -14.69
CA ILE A 229 2.56 -9.21 -14.25
C ILE A 229 1.83 -10.03 -15.33
N LYS A 230 0.74 -9.48 -15.90
CA LYS A 230 0.00 -10.17 -16.96
C LYS A 230 0.83 -10.40 -18.21
N GLU A 231 1.71 -9.47 -18.56
CA GLU A 231 2.65 -9.63 -19.67
C GLU A 231 3.69 -10.71 -19.37
N GLU A 232 4.30 -10.68 -18.19
CA GLU A 232 5.29 -11.69 -17.77
C GLU A 232 4.70 -13.12 -17.80
N LEU A 233 3.44 -13.27 -17.38
CA LEU A 233 2.75 -14.57 -17.42
C LEU A 233 2.49 -15.07 -18.84
N ARG A 234 2.24 -14.17 -19.81
CA ARG A 234 1.99 -14.52 -21.23
C ARG A 234 3.24 -14.93 -21.98
N PHE A 235 4.39 -14.32 -21.67
CA PHE A 235 5.65 -14.59 -22.38
C PHE A 235 6.23 -15.99 -22.12
N GLN A 236 5.67 -16.74 -21.16
CA GLN A 236 6.18 -18.04 -20.73
C GLN A 236 5.15 -19.18 -20.84
N SER A 237 3.98 -18.92 -21.41
CA SER A 237 3.00 -19.93 -21.84
C SER A 237 3.26 -20.34 -23.30
#